data_d838dc9bae27e3c21ecfe2e12846bb33
#
_entry.id   d838dc9bae27e3c21ecfe2e12846bb33
#
_cell.length_a   1.000
_cell.length_b   1.000
_cell.length_c   1.000
_cell.angle_alpha   90.00
_cell.angle_beta   90.00
_cell.angle_gamma   90.00
#
_symmetry.space_group_name_H-M   'P 1'
#
loop_
_entity.id
_entity.type
_entity.pdbx_description
1 polymer ?
#
loop_
_entity_poly.entity_id
_entity_poly.type
_entity_poly.pdbx_seq_one_letter_code
_entity_poly.pdbx_strand_id
1 'polypeptide(L)'
;VGYHQQENGNNRLATSGSDFAVKDFYGLANCDPQTIVTTTKITKRRIQALSAQVEVGYNNMAFLTLRARNDWSSTLPTNNNHYFYPAVEGSFVMTELPFLQGNSAVSYLKLRGAVAQVGKDASPLAIYPSLEATEDDGGGFRYGFTGPNPELKPEMTTSWEFGFEARFLNDRINADFTYFQTRCEDQYVTGFRLSYATGFVLNNMNV
;
A
#
# COMPACT_ATOMS: atom_id res chain seq x y z
N VAL A 1 13.21 5.26 17.69
CA VAL A 1 11.90 5.90 17.44
C VAL A 1 12.06 6.86 16.29
N GLY A 2 11.13 6.86 15.36
CA GLY A 2 11.15 7.73 14.18
C GLY A 2 9.78 8.32 13.89
N TYR A 3 9.76 9.57 13.45
CA TYR A 3 8.60 10.22 12.86
C TYR A 3 8.84 10.41 11.36
N HIS A 4 7.82 10.14 10.56
CA HIS A 4 7.85 10.34 9.12
C HIS A 4 6.61 11.09 8.67
N GLN A 5 6.81 12.08 7.80
CA GLN A 5 5.71 12.77 7.12
C GLN A 5 5.98 12.80 5.63
N GLN A 6 4.97 12.42 4.85
CA GLN A 6 5.01 12.45 3.40
C GLN A 6 3.79 13.18 2.88
N GLU A 7 4.01 14.10 1.95
CA GLU A 7 2.94 14.77 1.20
C GLU A 7 3.19 14.59 -0.30
N ASN A 8 2.23 13.99 -0.99
CA ASN A 8 2.26 13.80 -2.43
C ASN A 8 1.16 14.65 -3.05
N GLY A 9 1.54 15.54 -3.96
CA GLY A 9 0.63 16.34 -4.78
C GLY A 9 0.77 15.98 -6.25
N ASN A 10 -0.33 15.76 -6.93
CA ASN A 10 -0.37 15.59 -8.38
C ASN A 10 -1.32 16.65 -8.97
N ASN A 11 -0.80 17.45 -9.88
CA ASN A 11 -1.58 18.40 -10.65
C ASN A 11 -1.46 18.02 -12.13
N ARG A 12 -2.59 17.58 -12.71
CA ARG A 12 -2.67 17.19 -14.12
C ARG A 12 -3.57 18.15 -14.85
N LEU A 13 -3.03 18.78 -15.89
CA LEU A 13 -3.75 19.54 -16.90
C LEU A 13 -3.80 18.69 -18.17
N ALA A 14 -4.98 18.47 -18.71
CA ALA A 14 -5.18 17.78 -19.98
C ALA A 14 -6.10 18.61 -20.85
N THR A 15 -5.71 18.82 -22.09
CA THR A 15 -6.53 19.49 -23.11
C THR A 15 -6.73 18.55 -24.28
N SER A 16 -7.95 18.39 -24.72
CA SER A 16 -8.33 17.59 -25.89
C SER A 16 -9.22 18.41 -26.81
N GLY A 17 -9.21 18.08 -28.08
CA GLY A 17 -10.07 18.70 -29.09
C GLY A 17 -10.31 17.73 -30.23
N SER A 18 -11.38 17.93 -30.99
CA SER A 18 -11.75 17.16 -32.16
C SER A 18 -12.05 18.10 -33.36
N ASP A 19 -12.55 17.50 -34.44
CA ASP A 19 -12.99 18.21 -35.65
C ASP A 19 -11.89 19.11 -36.26
N PHE A 20 -10.88 18.42 -36.82
CA PHE A 20 -9.73 19.07 -37.44
C PHE A 20 -10.13 19.81 -38.73
N ALA A 21 -9.78 21.10 -38.82
CA ALA A 21 -10.00 21.91 -40.01
C ALA A 21 -9.14 21.46 -41.19
N VAL A 22 -7.91 21.03 -40.95
CA VAL A 22 -6.97 20.50 -41.95
C VAL A 22 -6.72 19.04 -41.67
N LYS A 23 -7.00 18.20 -42.69
CA LYS A 23 -6.77 16.74 -42.60
C LYS A 23 -5.29 16.41 -42.42
N ASP A 24 -5.02 15.39 -41.64
CA ASP A 24 -3.67 14.84 -41.36
C ASP A 24 -2.70 15.83 -40.64
N PHE A 25 -3.23 16.93 -40.12
CA PHE A 25 -2.48 17.85 -39.25
C PHE A 25 -3.00 17.77 -37.82
N TYR A 26 -2.29 17.01 -36.94
CA TYR A 26 -2.73 16.74 -35.59
C TYR A 26 -2.16 17.75 -34.59
N GLY A 27 -2.99 18.73 -34.20
CA GLY A 27 -2.63 19.77 -33.24
C GLY A 27 -3.86 20.49 -32.70
N LEU A 28 -3.81 20.94 -31.44
CA LEU A 28 -4.93 21.63 -30.79
C LEU A 28 -5.34 22.91 -31.55
N ALA A 29 -4.40 23.61 -32.19
CA ALA A 29 -4.68 24.80 -32.99
C ALA A 29 -5.48 24.49 -34.26
N ASN A 30 -5.53 23.21 -34.66
CA ASN A 30 -6.29 22.75 -35.83
C ASN A 30 -7.66 22.15 -35.48
N CYS A 31 -7.98 22.04 -34.18
CA CYS A 31 -9.29 21.58 -33.73
C CYS A 31 -10.32 22.73 -33.82
N ASP A 32 -11.59 22.35 -33.97
CA ASP A 32 -12.68 23.32 -33.77
C ASP A 32 -12.59 23.86 -32.33
N PRO A 33 -12.51 25.20 -32.14
CA PRO A 33 -12.42 25.82 -30.82
C PRO A 33 -13.55 25.41 -29.87
N GLN A 34 -14.75 25.08 -30.40
CA GLN A 34 -15.89 24.64 -29.59
C GLN A 34 -15.71 23.23 -29.02
N THR A 35 -14.84 22.43 -29.60
CA THR A 35 -14.55 21.05 -29.14
C THR A 35 -13.39 20.97 -28.17
N ILE A 36 -12.70 22.07 -27.90
CA ILE A 36 -11.56 22.12 -27.02
C ILE A 36 -12.02 22.07 -25.56
N VAL A 37 -11.71 20.96 -24.89
CA VAL A 37 -12.00 20.75 -23.47
C VAL A 37 -10.70 20.69 -22.68
N THR A 38 -10.61 21.51 -21.65
CA THR A 38 -9.48 21.51 -20.70
C THR A 38 -9.93 20.96 -19.36
N THR A 39 -9.27 19.90 -18.90
CA THR A 39 -9.53 19.26 -17.62
C THR A 39 -8.36 19.47 -16.69
N THR A 40 -8.63 19.94 -15.49
CA THR A 40 -7.64 20.04 -14.40
C THR A 40 -7.98 19.03 -13.31
N LYS A 41 -7.02 18.18 -12.94
CA LYS A 41 -7.15 17.23 -11.83
C LYS A 41 -6.06 17.48 -10.81
N ILE A 42 -6.44 17.85 -9.60
CA ILE A 42 -5.54 18.05 -8.48
C ILE A 42 -5.83 16.97 -7.44
N THR A 43 -4.83 16.19 -7.10
CA THR A 43 -4.92 15.21 -6.01
C THR A 43 -3.81 15.47 -4.99
N LYS A 44 -4.16 15.38 -3.71
CA LYS A 44 -3.22 15.50 -2.61
C LYS A 44 -3.38 14.32 -1.67
N ARG A 45 -2.29 13.79 -1.18
CA ARG A 45 -2.24 12.73 -0.18
C ARG A 45 -1.18 13.08 0.85
N ARG A 46 -1.55 12.98 2.13
CA ARG A 46 -0.63 13.15 3.25
C ARG A 46 -0.67 11.92 4.12
N ILE A 47 0.52 11.42 4.47
CA ILE A 47 0.71 10.38 5.47
C ILE A 47 1.62 10.92 6.54
N GLN A 48 1.26 10.68 7.80
CA GLN A 48 2.11 10.86 8.96
C GLN A 48 2.30 9.51 9.62
N ALA A 49 3.51 9.22 10.09
CA ALA A 49 3.81 7.93 10.70
C ALA A 49 4.70 8.10 11.92
N LEU A 50 4.42 7.30 12.93
CA LEU A 50 5.27 7.10 14.09
C LEU A 50 5.74 5.66 14.11
N SER A 51 7.04 5.44 14.24
CA SER A 51 7.64 4.11 14.27
C SER A 51 8.59 3.96 15.45
N ALA A 52 8.65 2.73 15.98
CA ALA A 52 9.60 2.34 17.01
C ALA A 52 10.18 0.96 16.68
N GLN A 53 11.46 0.77 17.01
CA GLN A 53 12.15 -0.51 16.91
C GLN A 53 12.98 -0.74 18.17
N VAL A 54 12.94 -1.98 18.66
CA VAL A 54 13.79 -2.48 19.72
C VAL A 54 14.44 -3.77 19.23
N GLU A 55 15.73 -3.89 19.42
CA GLU A 55 16.51 -5.07 19.10
C GLU A 55 17.26 -5.52 20.35
N VAL A 56 17.16 -6.80 20.64
CA VAL A 56 17.82 -7.45 21.78
C VAL A 56 18.62 -8.62 21.27
N GLY A 57 19.92 -8.64 21.57
CA GLY A 57 20.82 -9.75 21.29
C GLY A 57 21.30 -10.41 22.58
N TYR A 58 21.42 -11.73 22.56
CA TYR A 58 21.96 -12.51 23.66
C TYR A 58 23.09 -13.43 23.17
N ASN A 59 24.29 -13.25 23.73
CA ASN A 59 25.48 -14.06 23.49
C ASN A 59 25.81 -14.33 22.00
N ASN A 60 25.53 -13.41 21.10
CA ASN A 60 25.65 -13.60 19.64
C ASN A 60 24.86 -14.82 19.11
N MET A 61 24.06 -15.43 19.94
CA MET A 61 23.32 -16.67 19.68
C MET A 61 21.85 -16.38 19.33
N ALA A 62 21.20 -15.55 20.12
CA ALA A 62 19.78 -15.23 19.91
C ALA A 62 19.57 -13.73 19.68
N PHE A 63 18.73 -13.41 18.71
CA PHE A 63 18.36 -12.03 18.39
C PHE A 63 16.85 -11.92 18.27
N LEU A 64 16.30 -10.89 18.87
CA LEU A 64 14.87 -10.55 18.79
C LEU A 64 14.73 -9.09 18.38
N THR A 65 14.01 -8.85 17.29
CA THR A 65 13.66 -7.51 16.84
C THR A 65 12.15 -7.31 16.92
N LEU A 66 11.73 -6.27 17.61
CA LEU A 66 10.35 -5.82 17.70
C LEU A 66 10.22 -4.50 16.98
N ARG A 67 9.27 -4.41 16.05
CA ARG A 67 8.94 -3.16 15.35
C ARG A 67 7.46 -2.87 15.50
N ALA A 68 7.16 -1.60 15.63
CA ALA A 68 5.79 -1.11 15.65
C ALA A 68 5.71 0.18 14.85
N ARG A 69 4.67 0.32 14.05
CA ARG A 69 4.40 1.55 13.30
C ARG A 69 2.91 1.85 13.30
N ASN A 70 2.58 3.13 13.43
CA ASN A 70 1.23 3.64 13.25
C ASN A 70 1.24 4.74 12.20
N ASP A 71 0.42 4.61 11.19
CA ASP A 71 0.25 5.58 10.11
C ASP A 71 -1.10 6.28 10.23
N TRP A 72 -1.13 7.57 9.89
CA TRP A 72 -2.33 8.38 9.72
C TRP A 72 -2.39 8.85 8.28
N SER A 73 -3.45 8.47 7.55
CA SER A 73 -3.63 8.85 6.15
C SER A 73 -4.79 9.79 5.94
N SER A 74 -4.59 10.81 5.09
CA SER A 74 -5.63 11.74 4.68
C SER A 74 -6.61 11.17 3.64
N THR A 75 -6.39 9.96 3.15
CA THR A 75 -7.23 9.32 2.12
C THR A 75 -8.33 8.46 2.71
N LEU A 76 -8.27 8.20 4.02
CA LEU A 76 -9.22 7.40 4.76
C LEU A 76 -10.19 8.27 5.57
N PRO A 77 -11.37 7.74 5.93
CA PRO A 77 -12.32 8.44 6.79
C PRO A 77 -11.72 8.72 8.16
N THR A 78 -12.12 9.80 8.80
CA THR A 78 -11.59 10.24 10.11
C THR A 78 -11.63 9.14 11.18
N ASN A 79 -12.65 8.29 11.14
CA ASN A 79 -12.81 7.18 12.09
C ASN A 79 -11.84 6.01 11.84
N ASN A 80 -11.32 5.87 10.60
CA ASN A 80 -10.45 4.78 10.17
C ASN A 80 -9.14 5.29 9.54
N ASN A 81 -8.75 6.54 9.81
CA ASN A 81 -7.60 7.18 9.17
C ASN A 81 -6.25 6.74 9.73
N HIS A 82 -6.24 6.01 10.83
CA HIS A 82 -5.02 5.48 11.45
C HIS A 82 -5.04 3.95 11.46
N TYR A 83 -3.87 3.38 11.28
CA TYR A 83 -3.69 1.93 11.32
C TYR A 83 -2.33 1.59 11.89
N PHE A 84 -2.38 0.67 12.85
CA PHE A 84 -1.22 0.17 13.56
C PHE A 84 -0.81 -1.19 13.02
N TYR A 85 0.48 -1.38 12.80
CA TYR A 85 1.01 -2.64 12.34
C TYR A 85 2.35 -2.98 13.00
N PRO A 86 2.38 -4.13 13.72
CA PRO A 86 3.56 -4.64 14.38
C PRO A 86 4.35 -5.56 13.45
N ALA A 87 5.63 -5.75 13.80
CA ALA A 87 6.44 -6.83 13.27
C ALA A 87 7.34 -7.39 14.38
N VAL A 88 7.49 -8.72 14.37
CA VAL A 88 8.36 -9.45 15.27
C VAL A 88 9.25 -10.36 14.44
N GLU A 89 10.55 -10.28 14.66
CA GLU A 89 11.56 -11.09 14.00
C GLU A 89 12.47 -11.72 15.05
N GLY A 90 12.68 -13.03 14.95
CA GLY A 90 13.59 -13.76 15.81
C GLY A 90 14.59 -14.56 14.99
N SER A 91 15.82 -14.64 15.45
CA SER A 91 16.82 -15.55 14.90
C SER A 91 17.65 -16.19 15.97
N PHE A 92 18.07 -17.44 15.71
CA PHE A 92 18.84 -18.25 16.64
C PHE A 92 19.98 -18.96 15.90
N VAL A 93 21.21 -18.67 16.32
CA VAL A 93 22.43 -19.30 15.79
C VAL A 93 22.72 -20.55 16.61
N MET A 94 22.32 -21.69 16.09
CA MET A 94 22.45 -22.97 16.80
C MET A 94 23.90 -23.39 16.99
N THR A 95 24.80 -23.03 16.09
CA THR A 95 26.24 -23.37 16.18
C THR A 95 26.96 -22.65 17.31
N GLU A 96 26.35 -21.64 17.93
CA GLU A 96 26.88 -21.05 19.17
C GLU A 96 26.57 -21.87 20.42
N LEU A 97 25.76 -22.92 20.31
CA LEU A 97 25.54 -23.85 21.42
C LEU A 97 26.80 -24.67 21.70
N PRO A 98 27.17 -24.91 22.99
CA PRO A 98 28.43 -25.56 23.37
C PRO A 98 28.66 -26.93 22.74
N PHE A 99 27.60 -27.70 22.47
CA PHE A 99 27.70 -29.04 21.87
C PHE A 99 27.84 -29.02 20.33
N LEU A 100 27.61 -27.87 19.66
CA LEU A 100 27.79 -27.70 18.22
C LEU A 100 29.01 -26.87 17.85
N GLN A 101 29.59 -26.16 18.82
CA GLN A 101 30.78 -25.34 18.58
C GLN A 101 31.96 -26.20 18.08
N GLY A 102 32.60 -25.74 16.99
CA GLY A 102 33.76 -26.42 16.40
C GLY A 102 33.43 -27.69 15.62
N ASN A 103 32.16 -27.96 15.33
CA ASN A 103 31.78 -29.11 14.52
C ASN A 103 32.16 -28.88 13.05
N SER A 104 33.03 -29.74 12.50
CA SER A 104 33.48 -29.63 11.11
C SER A 104 32.43 -30.05 10.09
N ALA A 105 31.44 -30.84 10.49
CA ALA A 105 30.35 -31.24 9.60
C ALA A 105 29.31 -30.13 9.42
N VAL A 106 28.99 -29.40 10.53
CA VAL A 106 28.04 -28.26 10.50
C VAL A 106 28.81 -27.03 10.97
N SER A 107 29.30 -26.23 9.98
CA SER A 107 30.11 -25.03 10.27
C SER A 107 29.28 -23.87 10.76
N TYR A 108 28.02 -23.78 10.30
CA TYR A 108 27.07 -22.75 10.68
C TYR A 108 25.64 -23.23 10.52
N LEU A 109 24.79 -22.93 11.51
CA LEU A 109 23.34 -23.18 11.43
C LEU A 109 22.60 -22.08 12.18
N LYS A 110 21.79 -21.35 11.42
CA LYS A 110 20.92 -20.27 11.92
C LYS A 110 19.48 -20.55 11.54
N LEU A 111 18.59 -20.51 12.52
CA LEU A 111 17.15 -20.48 12.32
C LEU A 111 16.66 -19.03 12.35
N ARG A 112 15.66 -18.71 11.56
CA ARG A 112 15.02 -17.40 11.54
C ARG A 112 13.51 -17.53 11.38
N GLY A 113 12.77 -16.62 12.00
CA GLY A 113 11.32 -16.53 11.84
C GLY A 113 10.87 -15.10 12.02
N ALA A 114 9.86 -14.70 11.26
CA ALA A 114 9.29 -13.38 11.33
C ALA A 114 7.78 -13.41 11.12
N VAL A 115 7.08 -12.51 11.80
CA VAL A 115 5.67 -12.17 11.54
C VAL A 115 5.59 -10.66 11.43
N ALA A 116 5.04 -10.17 10.32
CA ALA A 116 4.91 -8.75 10.08
C ALA A 116 3.56 -8.41 9.48
N GLN A 117 3.01 -7.26 9.89
CA GLN A 117 1.86 -6.65 9.24
C GLN A 117 2.28 -5.38 8.49
N VAL A 118 1.57 -5.08 7.40
CA VAL A 118 1.72 -3.83 6.65
C VAL A 118 0.33 -3.34 6.28
N GLY A 119 0.09 -2.04 6.52
CA GLY A 119 -1.14 -1.38 6.11
C GLY A 119 -0.95 -0.60 4.81
N LYS A 120 -2.02 -0.52 4.00
CA LYS A 120 -2.08 0.29 2.79
C LYS A 120 -3.38 1.09 2.78
N ASP A 121 -3.29 2.38 2.53
CA ASP A 121 -4.44 3.28 2.42
C ASP A 121 -5.06 3.28 1.02
N ALA A 122 -6.24 3.92 0.92
CA ALA A 122 -6.97 4.05 -0.32
C ALA A 122 -6.42 5.18 -1.22
N SER A 123 -6.89 5.22 -2.46
CA SER A 123 -6.60 6.33 -3.37
C SER A 123 -7.20 7.66 -2.86
N PRO A 124 -6.56 8.81 -3.16
CA PRO A 124 -7.12 10.11 -2.81
C PRO A 124 -8.57 10.29 -3.29
N LEU A 125 -9.41 10.86 -2.45
CA LEU A 125 -10.83 11.14 -2.70
C LEU A 125 -11.74 9.90 -2.84
N ALA A 126 -11.23 8.70 -2.60
CA ALA A 126 -11.99 7.45 -2.75
C ALA A 126 -13.23 7.33 -1.84
N ILE A 127 -13.24 8.09 -0.74
CA ILE A 127 -14.36 8.09 0.24
C ILE A 127 -15.47 9.08 -0.10
N TYR A 128 -15.28 9.93 -1.11
CA TYR A 128 -16.25 10.96 -1.51
C TYR A 128 -16.91 10.61 -2.84
N PRO A 129 -18.18 10.97 -3.02
CA PRO A 129 -18.81 10.90 -4.34
C PRO A 129 -18.19 11.93 -5.26
N SER A 130 -18.12 11.63 -6.55
CA SER A 130 -17.77 12.63 -7.57
C SER A 130 -18.97 13.49 -7.90
N LEU A 131 -18.71 14.77 -8.21
CA LEU A 131 -19.67 15.64 -8.85
C LEU A 131 -19.30 15.75 -10.33
N GLU A 132 -20.27 15.59 -11.19
CA GLU A 132 -20.15 15.70 -12.64
C GLU A 132 -20.95 16.92 -13.13
N ALA A 133 -20.35 17.74 -13.98
CA ALA A 133 -21.07 18.84 -14.60
C ALA A 133 -22.18 18.30 -15.50
N THR A 134 -23.34 18.96 -15.48
CA THR A 134 -24.44 18.72 -16.42
C THR A 134 -24.39 19.76 -17.53
N GLU A 135 -24.72 19.34 -18.75
CA GLU A 135 -24.79 20.23 -19.92
C GLU A 135 -26.18 20.88 -20.08
N ASP A 136 -27.01 20.88 -19.03
CA ASP A 136 -28.33 21.45 -19.04
C ASP A 136 -28.27 22.98 -19.14
N ASP A 137 -29.28 23.59 -19.76
CA ASP A 137 -29.45 25.06 -19.88
C ASP A 137 -29.43 25.74 -18.50
N GLY A 138 -28.35 26.44 -18.21
CA GLY A 138 -28.09 27.08 -16.91
C GLY A 138 -26.93 26.49 -16.12
N GLY A 139 -26.36 25.37 -16.55
CA GLY A 139 -25.28 24.65 -15.88
C GLY A 139 -25.71 24.01 -14.54
N GLY A 140 -25.02 23.00 -14.11
CA GLY A 140 -25.31 22.33 -12.86
C GLY A 140 -24.31 21.21 -12.55
N PHE A 141 -24.49 20.58 -11.40
CA PHE A 141 -23.71 19.41 -11.02
C PHE A 141 -24.67 18.31 -10.55
N ARG A 142 -24.38 17.09 -10.94
CA ARG A 142 -25.03 15.89 -10.43
C ARG A 142 -24.01 14.99 -9.73
N TYR A 143 -24.48 14.11 -8.89
CA TYR A 143 -23.62 13.05 -8.36
C TYR A 143 -23.26 12.08 -9.48
N GLY A 144 -22.00 11.72 -9.53
CA GLY A 144 -21.51 10.64 -10.38
C GLY A 144 -22.02 9.27 -9.90
N PHE A 145 -21.63 8.22 -10.62
CA PHE A 145 -22.12 6.86 -10.34
C PHE A 145 -21.50 6.23 -9.09
N THR A 146 -20.37 6.75 -8.57
CA THR A 146 -19.69 6.21 -7.41
C THR A 146 -20.18 6.89 -6.14
N GLY A 147 -20.71 6.07 -5.22
CA GLY A 147 -21.19 6.52 -3.92
C GLY A 147 -20.05 6.78 -2.92
N PRO A 148 -20.36 7.53 -1.84
CA PRO A 148 -19.43 7.74 -0.74
C PRO A 148 -19.25 6.46 0.08
N ASN A 149 -18.06 6.26 0.66
CA ASN A 149 -17.86 5.22 1.67
C ASN A 149 -17.19 5.81 2.92
N PRO A 150 -17.96 6.22 3.94
CA PRO A 150 -17.44 6.77 5.18
C PRO A 150 -16.85 5.70 6.12
N GLU A 151 -16.99 4.41 5.80
CA GLU A 151 -16.51 3.28 6.62
C GLU A 151 -15.31 2.57 6.00
N LEU A 152 -14.73 3.15 4.93
CA LEU A 152 -13.58 2.55 4.26
C LEU A 152 -12.41 2.35 5.22
N LYS A 153 -11.83 1.14 5.20
CA LYS A 153 -10.71 0.74 6.04
C LYS A 153 -9.42 0.65 5.22
N PRO A 154 -8.24 0.70 5.88
CA PRO A 154 -6.99 0.34 5.23
C PRO A 154 -6.95 -1.15 4.89
N GLU A 155 -6.30 -1.52 3.78
CA GLU A 155 -5.92 -2.91 3.51
C GLU A 155 -4.84 -3.33 4.49
N MET A 156 -4.95 -4.55 5.04
CA MET A 156 -3.95 -5.13 5.94
C MET A 156 -3.38 -6.39 5.34
N THR A 157 -2.06 -6.44 5.26
CA THR A 157 -1.32 -7.61 4.80
C THR A 157 -0.49 -8.17 5.93
N THR A 158 -0.71 -9.44 6.29
CA THR A 158 0.07 -10.18 7.28
C THR A 158 0.93 -11.21 6.58
N SER A 159 2.23 -11.21 6.88
CA SER A 159 3.20 -12.17 6.35
C SER A 159 3.85 -12.95 7.48
N TRP A 160 4.03 -14.26 7.30
CA TRP A 160 4.80 -15.14 8.14
C TRP A 160 5.95 -15.72 7.34
N GLU A 161 7.11 -15.70 7.94
CA GLU A 161 8.32 -16.28 7.35
C GLU A 161 9.01 -17.18 8.36
N PHE A 162 9.49 -18.32 7.89
CA PHE A 162 10.36 -19.20 8.63
C PHE A 162 11.45 -19.73 7.71
N GLY A 163 12.69 -19.74 8.20
CA GLY A 163 13.80 -20.20 7.39
C GLY A 163 14.99 -20.67 8.20
N PHE A 164 15.92 -21.31 7.52
CA PHE A 164 17.22 -21.64 8.07
C PHE A 164 18.33 -21.36 7.07
N GLU A 165 19.49 -21.01 7.59
CA GLU A 165 20.75 -20.91 6.86
C GLU A 165 21.70 -21.94 7.46
N ALA A 166 22.25 -22.82 6.62
CA ALA A 166 23.19 -23.86 7.05
C ALA A 166 24.44 -23.87 6.17
N ARG A 167 25.59 -24.09 6.79
CA ARG A 167 26.87 -24.25 6.11
C ARG A 167 27.52 -25.56 6.61
N PHE A 168 28.01 -26.34 5.69
CA PHE A 168 28.55 -27.67 5.96
C PHE A 168 29.96 -27.80 5.41
N LEU A 169 30.71 -28.73 5.99
CA LEU A 169 32.05 -29.17 5.54
C LEU A 169 33.04 -27.99 5.40
N ASN A 170 33.18 -27.19 6.46
CA ASN A 170 34.02 -25.98 6.47
C ASN A 170 33.62 -25.01 5.34
N ASP A 171 32.33 -24.65 5.27
CA ASP A 171 31.75 -23.70 4.35
C ASP A 171 31.79 -24.08 2.85
N ARG A 172 32.00 -25.38 2.54
CA ARG A 172 32.01 -25.86 1.15
C ARG A 172 30.61 -26.05 0.58
N ILE A 173 29.61 -26.25 1.42
CA ILE A 173 28.20 -26.38 1.02
C ILE A 173 27.40 -25.39 1.82
N ASN A 174 26.67 -24.52 1.12
CA ASN A 174 25.76 -23.54 1.72
C ASN A 174 24.34 -23.86 1.30
N ALA A 175 23.40 -23.87 2.25
CA ALA A 175 21.98 -24.05 2.04
C ALA A 175 21.22 -22.91 2.73
N ASP A 176 20.33 -22.25 2.02
CA ASP A 176 19.36 -21.28 2.56
C ASP A 176 17.97 -21.73 2.15
N PHE A 177 17.08 -21.85 3.10
CA PHE A 177 15.69 -22.18 2.87
C PHE A 177 14.80 -21.21 3.60
N THR A 178 13.77 -20.71 2.88
CA THR A 178 12.75 -19.84 3.47
C THR A 178 11.38 -20.27 2.97
N TYR A 179 10.47 -20.52 3.90
CA TYR A 179 9.05 -20.67 3.66
C TYR A 179 8.35 -19.37 4.08
N PHE A 180 7.46 -18.87 3.25
CA PHE A 180 6.67 -17.70 3.57
C PHE A 180 5.20 -17.88 3.17
N GLN A 181 4.33 -17.19 3.90
CA GLN A 181 2.91 -17.11 3.60
C GLN A 181 2.44 -15.67 3.83
N THR A 182 1.64 -15.17 2.90
CA THR A 182 1.06 -13.83 2.97
C THR A 182 -0.46 -13.91 2.89
N ARG A 183 -1.15 -13.14 3.75
CA ARG A 183 -2.60 -13.01 3.77
C ARG A 183 -2.95 -11.53 3.73
N CYS A 184 -3.81 -11.16 2.77
CA CYS A 184 -4.39 -9.83 2.66
C CYS A 184 -5.83 -9.86 3.17
N GLU A 185 -6.20 -8.86 3.96
CA GLU A 185 -7.53 -8.66 4.53
C GLU A 185 -8.00 -7.23 4.24
N ASP A 186 -9.33 -7.04 4.22
CA ASP A 186 -9.95 -5.75 3.92
C ASP A 186 -9.47 -5.14 2.60
N GLN A 187 -9.32 -5.96 1.55
CA GLN A 187 -8.81 -5.51 0.24
C GLN A 187 -9.71 -4.41 -0.33
N TYR A 188 -9.10 -3.34 -0.79
CA TYR A 188 -9.78 -2.21 -1.39
C TYR A 188 -10.16 -2.49 -2.84
N VAL A 189 -11.47 -2.62 -3.09
CA VAL A 189 -12.05 -2.82 -4.42
C VAL A 189 -12.74 -1.54 -4.87
N THR A 190 -12.38 -1.05 -6.04
CA THR A 190 -12.99 0.13 -6.66
C THR A 190 -14.09 -0.27 -7.63
N GLY A 191 -15.15 0.51 -7.66
CA GLY A 191 -16.22 0.32 -8.63
C GLY A 191 -17.04 -0.94 -8.40
N PHE A 192 -17.15 -1.40 -7.15
CA PHE A 192 -18.05 -2.50 -6.81
C PHE A 192 -19.50 -2.13 -7.12
N ARG A 193 -20.19 -2.98 -7.88
CA ARG A 193 -21.54 -2.68 -8.35
C ARG A 193 -22.58 -2.96 -7.27
N LEU A 194 -23.37 -1.94 -6.95
CA LEU A 194 -24.48 -2.02 -6.01
C LEU A 194 -25.83 -2.04 -6.73
N SER A 195 -26.89 -2.28 -5.95
CA SER A 195 -28.26 -2.12 -6.42
C SER A 195 -28.57 -0.65 -6.70
N TYR A 196 -29.33 -0.38 -7.76
CA TYR A 196 -29.81 0.96 -8.09
C TYR A 196 -30.66 1.61 -7.00
N ALA A 197 -31.22 0.81 -6.08
CA ALA A 197 -32.01 1.33 -4.97
C ALA A 197 -31.23 2.22 -3.99
N THR A 198 -29.88 2.17 -4.01
CA THR A 198 -29.01 3.01 -3.17
C THR A 198 -28.83 4.43 -3.71
N GLY A 199 -29.27 4.72 -4.93
CA GLY A 199 -28.98 5.97 -5.65
C GLY A 199 -27.60 6.03 -6.30
N PHE A 200 -26.72 5.05 -6.02
CA PHE A 200 -25.39 4.91 -6.61
C PHE A 200 -25.22 3.52 -7.21
N VAL A 201 -24.59 3.44 -8.37
CA VAL A 201 -24.37 2.17 -9.08
C VAL A 201 -23.09 1.49 -8.65
N LEU A 202 -22.09 2.28 -8.30
CA LEU A 202 -20.75 1.83 -7.95
C LEU A 202 -20.41 2.27 -6.53
N ASN A 203 -19.56 1.51 -5.87
CA ASN A 203 -18.98 1.89 -4.58
C ASN A 203 -17.52 1.42 -4.48
N ASN A 204 -16.76 2.09 -3.66
CA ASN A 204 -15.43 1.68 -3.24
C ASN A 204 -15.56 1.03 -1.86
N MET A 205 -15.15 -0.21 -1.71
CA MET A 205 -15.37 -0.94 -0.46
C MET A 205 -14.24 -1.93 -0.16
N ASN A 206 -14.17 -2.35 1.07
CA ASN A 206 -13.31 -3.44 1.49
C ASN A 206 -14.04 -4.79 1.32
N VAL A 207 -13.32 -5.83 0.90
CA VAL A 207 -13.78 -7.20 0.74
C VAL A 207 -12.79 -8.17 1.37
#